data_587c8371e4bd83b2bd944851216c4ea1
#
_entry.id   587c8371e4bd83b2bd944851216c4ea1
#
_cell.length_a   1.000
_cell.length_b   1.000
_cell.length_c   1.000
_cell.angle_alpha   90.00
_cell.angle_beta   90.00
_cell.angle_gamma   90.00
#
_symmetry.space_group_name_H-M   'P 1'
#
loop_
_entity.id
_entity.type
_entity.pdbx_description
1 polymer ?
#
loop_
_entity_poly.entity_id
_entity_poly.type
_entity_poly.pdbx_seq_one_letter_code
_entity_poly.pdbx_strand_id
1 'polypeptide(L)'
;MQRNIFKTSDDVQLSYISAGKGQPIVMIPGWSQSAEQFKYQIPVFAEQYHVIAIDPRGHGESEKVTFGDRIARLAQDIHELISALQLKNIHLFGHSMGCSLIWSYLDLFGFNEIDRLVFVDQSPLVVSRSHWHAQELAESGAVFTAEQLNASVHALENREAEEFTRNLLASMVTPRMSKDQFEWIVDCNLRLPRAIAATLLYNHAHMDWRDQIVRIRQPTLIVSGRKSIIPWRSQAWIHQSIPSSELEIFEETEGGGHFMFIENPEKFNRRVLQFLNHAGAD
;
A
#
# COMPACT_ATOMS: atom_id res chain seq x y z
N MET A 1 -17.26 7.49 11.80
CA MET A 1 -15.81 7.14 11.74
C MET A 1 -15.30 7.04 13.17
N GLN A 2 -14.78 5.88 13.57
CA GLN A 2 -14.32 5.59 14.92
C GLN A 2 -12.92 4.98 14.86
N ARG A 3 -12.00 5.40 15.72
CA ARG A 3 -10.70 4.77 15.92
C ARG A 3 -10.82 3.71 17.03
N ASN A 4 -10.25 2.55 16.77
CA ASN A 4 -10.30 1.38 17.63
C ASN A 4 -8.89 0.82 17.84
N ILE A 5 -8.74 -0.02 18.86
CA ILE A 5 -7.49 -0.72 19.16
C ILE A 5 -7.76 -2.23 19.09
N PHE A 6 -6.84 -2.93 18.48
CA PHE A 6 -6.76 -4.39 18.43
C PHE A 6 -5.42 -4.84 19.02
N LYS A 7 -5.42 -5.91 19.80
CA LYS A 7 -4.22 -6.48 20.38
C LYS A 7 -3.82 -7.76 19.66
N THR A 8 -2.61 -7.80 19.13
CA THR A 8 -2.05 -8.95 18.43
C THR A 8 -1.67 -10.08 19.38
N SER A 9 -1.40 -11.27 18.83
CA SER A 9 -0.97 -12.47 19.59
C SER A 9 0.38 -12.30 20.29
N ASP A 10 1.21 -11.36 19.85
CA ASP A 10 2.48 -10.98 20.48
C ASP A 10 2.38 -9.68 21.31
N ASP A 11 1.15 -9.39 21.78
CA ASP A 11 0.82 -8.34 22.73
C ASP A 11 0.94 -6.89 22.22
N VAL A 12 1.12 -6.64 20.93
CA VAL A 12 1.23 -5.29 20.34
C VAL A 12 -0.16 -4.69 20.08
N GLN A 13 -0.35 -3.42 20.44
CA GLN A 13 -1.58 -2.69 20.18
C GLN A 13 -1.55 -2.03 18.80
N LEU A 14 -2.48 -2.44 17.95
CA LEU A 14 -2.66 -1.86 16.62
C LEU A 14 -3.91 -0.98 16.59
N SER A 15 -3.76 0.20 16.03
CA SER A 15 -4.86 1.14 15.78
C SER A 15 -5.49 0.90 14.42
N TYR A 16 -6.80 1.05 14.32
CA TYR A 16 -7.51 1.08 13.04
C TYR A 16 -8.70 2.02 13.08
N ILE A 17 -9.06 2.56 11.93
CA ILE A 17 -10.26 3.36 11.73
C ILE A 17 -11.35 2.44 11.19
N SER A 18 -12.55 2.48 11.82
CA SER A 18 -13.74 1.79 11.34
C SER A 18 -14.84 2.78 10.97
N ALA A 19 -15.47 2.60 9.80
CA ALA A 19 -16.57 3.45 9.33
C ALA A 19 -17.51 2.68 8.41
N GLY A 20 -18.79 3.06 8.41
CA GLY A 20 -19.81 2.43 7.56
C GLY A 20 -20.26 1.07 8.04
N LYS A 21 -21.00 0.37 7.17
CA LYS A 21 -21.54 -0.98 7.38
C LYS A 21 -21.62 -1.69 6.03
N GLY A 22 -21.76 -3.00 6.04
CA GLY A 22 -21.88 -3.83 4.83
C GLY A 22 -20.66 -4.71 4.61
N GLN A 23 -20.33 -5.01 3.35
CA GLN A 23 -19.18 -5.83 2.99
C GLN A 23 -17.88 -5.12 3.41
N PRO A 24 -16.92 -5.84 4.04
CA PRO A 24 -15.73 -5.21 4.56
C PRO A 24 -14.72 -4.85 3.46
N ILE A 25 -14.14 -3.65 3.57
CA ILE A 25 -12.93 -3.24 2.85
C ILE A 25 -11.83 -3.01 3.88
N VAL A 26 -10.77 -3.81 3.84
CA VAL A 26 -9.58 -3.63 4.67
C VAL A 26 -8.55 -2.83 3.87
N MET A 27 -8.27 -1.60 4.33
CA MET A 27 -7.38 -0.65 3.66
C MET A 27 -6.02 -0.59 4.36
N ILE A 28 -4.97 -0.85 3.61
CA ILE A 28 -3.60 -1.00 4.10
C ILE A 28 -2.72 0.10 3.49
N PRO A 29 -2.11 0.97 4.31
CA PRO A 29 -1.32 2.09 3.83
C PRO A 29 0.05 1.67 3.29
N GLY A 30 0.72 2.63 2.64
CA GLY A 30 2.09 2.50 2.17
C GLY A 30 3.13 2.56 3.29
N TRP A 31 4.39 2.37 2.90
CA TRP A 31 5.53 2.48 3.80
C TRP A 31 5.53 3.82 4.54
N SER A 32 5.68 3.74 5.87
CA SER A 32 5.74 4.90 6.76
C SER A 32 4.49 5.80 6.73
N GLN A 33 3.37 5.35 6.15
CA GLN A 33 2.09 6.05 6.15
C GLN A 33 1.12 5.42 7.16
N SER A 34 -0.03 6.04 7.38
CA SER A 34 -1.05 5.59 8.32
C SER A 34 -2.42 5.47 7.67
N ALA A 35 -3.40 4.92 8.39
CA ALA A 35 -4.80 4.89 7.95
C ALA A 35 -5.33 6.27 7.54
N GLU A 36 -4.77 7.34 8.09
CA GLU A 36 -5.16 8.72 7.78
C GLU A 36 -4.88 9.11 6.33
N GLN A 37 -3.94 8.45 5.65
CA GLN A 37 -3.71 8.73 4.22
C GLN A 37 -4.97 8.56 3.37
N PHE A 38 -5.93 7.75 3.84
CA PHE A 38 -7.20 7.47 3.15
C PHE A 38 -8.34 8.41 3.56
N LYS A 39 -8.05 9.60 4.09
CA LYS A 39 -9.06 10.55 4.59
C LYS A 39 -10.13 10.94 3.55
N TYR A 40 -9.79 10.89 2.26
CA TYR A 40 -10.73 11.20 1.17
C TYR A 40 -11.48 9.97 0.67
N GLN A 41 -11.01 8.76 0.98
CA GLN A 41 -11.59 7.48 0.57
C GLN A 41 -12.57 6.96 1.61
N ILE A 42 -12.17 6.99 2.89
CA ILE A 42 -12.94 6.41 4.00
C ILE A 42 -14.37 6.94 4.04
N PRO A 43 -14.65 8.27 4.01
CA PRO A 43 -16.03 8.74 4.09
C PRO A 43 -16.88 8.31 2.90
N VAL A 44 -16.31 8.28 1.70
CA VAL A 44 -17.02 7.93 0.47
C VAL A 44 -17.31 6.43 0.42
N PHE A 45 -16.34 5.59 0.74
CA PHE A 45 -16.55 4.14 0.73
C PHE A 45 -17.46 3.68 1.87
N ALA A 46 -17.43 4.36 3.01
CA ALA A 46 -18.28 4.07 4.17
C ALA A 46 -19.78 4.29 3.94
N GLU A 47 -20.16 4.92 2.84
CA GLU A 47 -21.58 5.04 2.43
C GLU A 47 -22.16 3.67 2.01
N GLN A 48 -21.33 2.75 1.53
CA GLN A 48 -21.78 1.47 0.97
C GLN A 48 -21.09 0.24 1.61
N TYR A 49 -19.93 0.43 2.24
CA TYR A 49 -19.05 -0.63 2.75
C TYR A 49 -18.71 -0.44 4.23
N HIS A 50 -18.33 -1.51 4.88
CA HIS A 50 -17.66 -1.44 6.18
C HIS A 50 -16.14 -1.23 5.96
N VAL A 51 -15.69 0.00 6.03
CA VAL A 51 -14.28 0.36 5.85
C VAL A 51 -13.50 0.14 7.14
N ILE A 52 -12.37 -0.56 7.03
CA ILE A 52 -11.41 -0.83 8.11
C ILE A 52 -10.03 -0.41 7.60
N ALA A 53 -9.55 0.76 7.99
CA ALA A 53 -8.23 1.25 7.61
C ALA A 53 -7.26 1.07 8.77
N ILE A 54 -6.22 0.27 8.57
CA ILE A 54 -5.27 -0.11 9.63
C ILE A 54 -4.07 0.85 9.68
N ASP A 55 -3.59 1.15 10.89
CA ASP A 55 -2.22 1.58 11.13
C ASP A 55 -1.38 0.32 11.37
N PRO A 56 -0.49 -0.10 10.46
CA PRO A 56 0.38 -1.24 10.72
C PRO A 56 1.26 -1.02 11.96
N ARG A 57 1.82 -2.07 12.52
CA ARG A 57 2.74 -2.00 13.66
C ARG A 57 3.80 -0.92 13.42
N GLY A 58 4.07 -0.09 14.42
CA GLY A 58 4.97 1.06 14.34
C GLY A 58 4.39 2.30 13.64
N HIS A 59 3.36 2.16 12.78
CA HIS A 59 2.79 3.26 12.00
C HIS A 59 1.68 4.01 12.76
N GLY A 60 1.37 5.23 12.32
CA GLY A 60 0.24 6.03 12.81
C GLY A 60 0.10 6.03 14.32
N GLU A 61 -1.07 5.62 14.81
CA GLU A 61 -1.40 5.50 16.24
C GLU A 61 -1.18 4.09 16.82
N SER A 62 -0.66 3.15 16.00
CA SER A 62 -0.23 1.84 16.50
C SER A 62 1.02 1.95 17.37
N GLU A 63 1.17 0.99 18.27
CA GLU A 63 2.28 0.93 19.22
C GLU A 63 3.64 0.91 18.49
N LYS A 64 4.59 1.68 19.02
CA LYS A 64 5.95 1.83 18.49
C LYS A 64 6.86 0.79 19.14
N VAL A 65 6.87 -0.40 18.58
CA VAL A 65 7.75 -1.49 19.04
C VAL A 65 9.01 -1.58 18.16
N THR A 66 10.05 -2.20 18.69
CA THR A 66 11.35 -2.35 18.01
C THR A 66 11.57 -3.77 17.48
N PHE A 67 10.50 -4.47 17.18
CA PHE A 67 10.52 -5.84 16.64
C PHE A 67 9.35 -6.07 15.69
N GLY A 68 9.51 -7.03 14.80
CA GLY A 68 8.46 -7.41 13.85
C GLY A 68 8.40 -6.53 12.59
N ASP A 69 9.41 -5.68 12.36
CA ASP A 69 9.48 -4.74 11.24
C ASP A 69 9.84 -5.47 9.94
N ARG A 70 8.94 -6.35 9.49
CA ARG A 70 9.06 -7.14 8.27
C ARG A 70 7.70 -7.47 7.68
N ILE A 71 7.63 -7.56 6.37
CA ILE A 71 6.40 -7.73 5.59
C ILE A 71 5.56 -8.93 6.10
N ALA A 72 6.18 -10.08 6.32
CA ALA A 72 5.46 -11.27 6.78
C ALA A 72 4.81 -11.09 8.18
N ARG A 73 5.45 -10.35 9.11
CA ARG A 73 4.84 -10.08 10.43
C ARG A 73 3.68 -9.09 10.32
N LEU A 74 3.83 -8.05 9.49
CA LEU A 74 2.74 -7.12 9.24
C LEU A 74 1.55 -7.79 8.53
N ALA A 75 1.80 -8.76 7.64
CA ALA A 75 0.75 -9.57 7.04
C ALA A 75 0.04 -10.47 8.07
N GLN A 76 0.79 -11.05 9.02
CA GLN A 76 0.22 -11.78 10.15
C GLN A 76 -0.66 -10.88 11.02
N ASP A 77 -0.25 -9.64 11.29
CA ASP A 77 -1.05 -8.66 12.06
C ASP A 77 -2.40 -8.38 11.38
N ILE A 78 -2.41 -8.26 10.05
CA ILE A 78 -3.64 -8.10 9.25
C ILE A 78 -4.52 -9.34 9.37
N HIS A 79 -3.94 -10.54 9.29
CA HIS A 79 -4.67 -11.79 9.45
C HIS A 79 -5.32 -11.91 10.83
N GLU A 80 -4.61 -11.56 11.87
CA GLU A 80 -5.11 -11.56 13.24
C GLU A 80 -6.27 -10.55 13.43
N LEU A 81 -6.16 -9.34 12.85
CA LEU A 81 -7.25 -8.36 12.86
C LEU A 81 -8.49 -8.87 12.12
N ILE A 82 -8.33 -9.41 10.92
CA ILE A 82 -9.43 -9.99 10.13
C ILE A 82 -10.12 -11.10 10.92
N SER A 83 -9.35 -11.98 11.55
CA SER A 83 -9.86 -13.10 12.36
C SER A 83 -10.60 -12.61 13.61
N ALA A 84 -10.03 -11.65 14.34
CA ALA A 84 -10.64 -11.10 15.56
C ALA A 84 -11.96 -10.36 15.28
N LEU A 85 -12.03 -9.66 14.14
CA LEU A 85 -13.26 -8.99 13.68
C LEU A 85 -14.22 -9.95 12.95
N GLN A 86 -13.86 -11.21 12.79
CA GLN A 86 -14.66 -12.25 12.09
C GLN A 86 -15.09 -11.81 10.69
N LEU A 87 -14.23 -11.09 9.98
CA LEU A 87 -14.53 -10.57 8.66
C LEU A 87 -14.55 -11.71 7.63
N LYS A 88 -15.49 -11.61 6.70
CA LYS A 88 -15.67 -12.55 5.60
C LYS A 88 -16.00 -11.83 4.32
N ASN A 89 -15.69 -12.47 3.19
CA ASN A 89 -15.98 -11.91 1.88
C ASN A 89 -15.38 -10.50 1.71
N ILE A 90 -14.07 -10.41 1.92
CA ILE A 90 -13.34 -9.17 2.15
C ILE A 90 -12.82 -8.58 0.84
N HIS A 91 -12.92 -7.28 0.67
CA HIS A 91 -12.10 -6.55 -0.27
C HIS A 91 -10.80 -6.11 0.40
N LEU A 92 -9.64 -6.48 -0.16
CA LEU A 92 -8.35 -5.97 0.30
C LEU A 92 -7.88 -4.83 -0.60
N PHE A 93 -7.60 -3.71 0.02
CA PHE A 93 -7.12 -2.51 -0.64
C PHE A 93 -5.73 -2.17 -0.12
N GLY A 94 -4.71 -2.17 -0.97
CA GLY A 94 -3.34 -1.82 -0.62
C GLY A 94 -2.83 -0.63 -1.42
N HIS A 95 -2.13 0.29 -0.76
CA HIS A 95 -1.34 1.31 -1.42
C HIS A 95 0.15 1.03 -1.21
N SER A 96 0.95 1.05 -2.28
CA SER A 96 2.40 0.91 -2.19
C SER A 96 2.79 -0.35 -1.37
N MET A 97 3.61 -0.26 -0.35
CA MET A 97 3.94 -1.38 0.55
C MET A 97 2.71 -2.15 1.02
N GLY A 98 1.54 -1.51 1.15
CA GLY A 98 0.29 -2.19 1.49
C GLY A 98 -0.09 -3.29 0.51
N CYS A 99 0.26 -3.17 -0.78
CA CYS A 99 0.09 -4.25 -1.74
C CYS A 99 1.01 -5.45 -1.43
N SER A 100 2.26 -5.18 -1.02
CA SER A 100 3.19 -6.24 -0.62
C SER A 100 2.72 -6.98 0.64
N LEU A 101 2.05 -6.27 1.56
CA LEU A 101 1.40 -6.90 2.71
C LEU A 101 0.26 -7.82 2.26
N ILE A 102 -0.53 -7.40 1.26
CA ILE A 102 -1.59 -8.24 0.68
C ILE A 102 -0.99 -9.45 -0.01
N TRP A 103 0.04 -9.30 -0.83
CA TRP A 103 0.68 -10.45 -1.49
C TRP A 103 1.26 -11.44 -0.47
N SER A 104 1.88 -10.96 0.60
CA SER A 104 2.34 -11.80 1.71
C SER A 104 1.19 -12.47 2.46
N TYR A 105 0.07 -11.76 2.68
CA TYR A 105 -1.14 -12.33 3.26
C TYR A 105 -1.68 -13.49 2.40
N LEU A 106 -1.80 -13.27 1.10
CA LEU A 106 -2.32 -14.28 0.16
C LEU A 106 -1.40 -15.50 0.08
N ASP A 107 -0.08 -15.33 0.17
CA ASP A 107 0.90 -16.41 0.18
C ASP A 107 0.80 -17.25 1.47
N LEU A 108 0.64 -16.61 2.63
CA LEU A 108 0.64 -17.27 3.94
C LEU A 108 -0.72 -17.88 4.33
N PHE A 109 -1.84 -17.22 3.96
CA PHE A 109 -3.17 -17.56 4.46
C PHE A 109 -4.16 -17.93 3.35
N GLY A 110 -3.76 -17.78 2.07
CA GLY A 110 -4.59 -18.12 0.93
C GLY A 110 -5.66 -17.09 0.59
N PHE A 111 -6.61 -17.49 -0.24
CA PHE A 111 -7.53 -16.60 -0.94
C PHE A 111 -9.00 -16.72 -0.48
N ASN A 112 -9.33 -17.68 0.37
CA ASN A 112 -10.70 -18.13 0.61
C ASN A 112 -11.67 -17.04 1.10
N GLU A 113 -11.19 -16.10 1.90
CA GLU A 113 -12.02 -15.03 2.45
C GLU A 113 -11.98 -13.74 1.61
N ILE A 114 -11.26 -13.76 0.47
CA ILE A 114 -11.00 -12.58 -0.34
C ILE A 114 -11.90 -12.59 -1.58
N ASP A 115 -12.72 -11.55 -1.69
CA ASP A 115 -13.61 -11.35 -2.84
C ASP A 115 -12.92 -10.55 -3.94
N ARG A 116 -12.41 -9.34 -3.64
CA ARG A 116 -11.76 -8.45 -4.61
C ARG A 116 -10.49 -7.85 -4.06
N LEU A 117 -9.62 -7.46 -4.98
CA LEU A 117 -8.34 -6.83 -4.67
C LEU A 117 -8.23 -5.45 -5.35
N VAL A 118 -7.70 -4.48 -4.63
CA VAL A 118 -7.33 -3.17 -5.20
C VAL A 118 -5.86 -2.93 -4.88
N PHE A 119 -5.04 -2.89 -5.91
CA PHE A 119 -3.60 -2.60 -5.82
C PHE A 119 -3.31 -1.22 -6.35
N VAL A 120 -2.78 -0.36 -5.50
CA VAL A 120 -2.48 1.02 -5.85
C VAL A 120 -0.96 1.22 -5.82
N ASP A 121 -0.39 1.25 -7.00
CA ASP A 121 0.94 1.75 -7.31
C ASP A 121 2.09 1.10 -6.52
N GLN A 122 2.28 -0.21 -6.72
CA GLN A 122 3.35 -0.99 -6.10
C GLN A 122 4.08 -1.89 -7.09
N SER A 123 5.40 -1.84 -7.07
CA SER A 123 6.28 -2.73 -7.83
C SER A 123 6.23 -4.17 -7.32
N PRO A 124 6.28 -5.18 -8.20
CA PRO A 124 6.48 -6.58 -7.80
C PRO A 124 7.78 -6.83 -7.03
N LEU A 125 8.82 -6.04 -7.31
CA LEU A 125 10.10 -6.04 -6.60
C LEU A 125 10.71 -4.64 -6.65
N VAL A 126 11.10 -4.10 -5.49
CA VAL A 126 11.51 -2.70 -5.34
C VAL A 126 13.02 -2.49 -5.62
N VAL A 127 13.86 -3.48 -5.34
CA VAL A 127 15.30 -3.42 -5.61
C VAL A 127 15.69 -4.22 -6.84
N SER A 128 16.47 -3.61 -7.74
CA SER A 128 16.98 -4.29 -8.94
C SER A 128 18.15 -5.21 -8.64
N ARG A 129 18.34 -6.21 -9.51
CA ARG A 129 19.55 -7.04 -9.53
C ARG A 129 20.50 -6.53 -10.62
N SER A 130 21.81 -6.54 -10.35
CA SER A 130 22.84 -5.97 -11.23
C SER A 130 22.92 -6.61 -12.62
N HIS A 131 22.42 -7.83 -12.76
CA HIS A 131 22.48 -8.59 -14.02
C HIS A 131 21.18 -8.49 -14.85
N TRP A 132 20.17 -7.72 -14.39
CA TRP A 132 18.92 -7.60 -15.12
C TRP A 132 19.04 -6.76 -16.38
N HIS A 133 18.34 -7.20 -17.42
CA HIS A 133 18.20 -6.48 -18.66
C HIS A 133 17.04 -5.46 -18.58
N ALA A 134 16.96 -4.58 -19.59
CA ALA A 134 15.96 -3.51 -19.63
C ALA A 134 14.51 -4.00 -19.51
N GLN A 135 14.19 -5.18 -20.08
CA GLN A 135 12.88 -5.78 -19.98
C GLN A 135 12.55 -6.20 -18.54
N GLU A 136 13.47 -6.90 -17.87
CA GLU A 136 13.29 -7.34 -16.48
C GLU A 136 13.15 -6.14 -15.53
N LEU A 137 13.91 -5.07 -15.76
CA LEU A 137 13.77 -3.82 -15.02
C LEU A 137 12.40 -3.17 -15.21
N ALA A 138 11.87 -3.18 -16.44
CA ALA A 138 10.56 -2.63 -16.75
C ALA A 138 9.42 -3.45 -16.12
N GLU A 139 9.52 -4.77 -16.13
CA GLU A 139 8.52 -5.70 -15.57
C GLU A 139 8.55 -5.71 -14.04
N SER A 140 9.74 -5.73 -13.45
CA SER A 140 9.88 -5.68 -11.98
C SER A 140 9.48 -4.34 -11.39
N GLY A 141 9.68 -3.24 -12.14
CA GLY A 141 9.42 -1.88 -11.66
C GLY A 141 10.34 -1.45 -10.52
N ALA A 142 11.57 -1.98 -10.51
CA ALA A 142 12.52 -1.66 -9.46
C ALA A 142 12.79 -0.15 -9.38
N VAL A 143 12.69 0.37 -8.17
CA VAL A 143 12.88 1.80 -7.85
C VAL A 143 14.32 2.08 -7.45
N PHE A 144 14.98 1.11 -6.82
CA PHE A 144 16.34 1.24 -6.30
C PHE A 144 17.28 0.23 -6.95
N THR A 145 18.54 0.62 -7.12
CA THR A 145 19.65 -0.33 -7.14
C THR A 145 19.98 -0.75 -5.69
N ALA A 146 20.74 -1.83 -5.51
CA ALA A 146 21.18 -2.24 -4.17
C ALA A 146 22.00 -1.13 -3.45
N GLU A 147 22.80 -0.39 -4.19
CA GLU A 147 23.58 0.74 -3.67
C GLU A 147 22.68 1.90 -3.22
N GLN A 148 21.69 2.29 -4.05
CA GLN A 148 20.73 3.33 -3.72
C GLN A 148 19.88 2.94 -2.50
N LEU A 149 19.45 1.67 -2.40
CA LEU A 149 18.71 1.19 -1.24
C LEU A 149 19.56 1.31 0.04
N ASN A 150 20.80 0.85 0.01
CA ASN A 150 21.71 0.96 1.16
C ASN A 150 21.96 2.41 1.57
N ALA A 151 22.13 3.33 0.61
CA ALA A 151 22.27 4.76 0.87
C ALA A 151 20.98 5.34 1.51
N SER A 152 19.80 4.92 1.03
CA SER A 152 18.51 5.36 1.58
C SER A 152 18.29 4.88 3.02
N VAL A 153 18.62 3.62 3.30
CA VAL A 153 18.55 3.03 4.66
C VAL A 153 19.49 3.79 5.59
N HIS A 154 20.73 4.03 5.15
CA HIS A 154 21.71 4.80 5.92
C HIS A 154 21.23 6.24 6.21
N ALA A 155 20.65 6.93 5.24
CA ALA A 155 20.10 8.27 5.42
C ALA A 155 18.96 8.29 6.45
N LEU A 156 18.09 7.27 6.43
CA LEU A 156 16.99 7.13 7.41
C LEU A 156 17.47 6.90 8.85
N GLU A 157 18.64 6.29 9.04
CA GLU A 157 19.21 6.01 10.37
C GLU A 157 20.03 7.18 10.94
N ASN A 158 20.22 8.26 10.18
CA ASN A 158 21.09 9.37 10.53
C ASN A 158 20.34 10.71 10.68
N ARG A 159 21.10 11.79 10.90
CA ARG A 159 20.56 13.16 11.13
C ARG A 159 19.77 13.71 9.94
N GLU A 160 19.99 13.17 8.75
CA GLU A 160 19.37 13.60 7.50
C GLU A 160 18.01 12.94 7.24
N ALA A 161 17.53 12.11 8.17
CA ALA A 161 16.34 11.29 7.98
C ALA A 161 15.07 12.07 7.61
N GLU A 162 14.86 13.24 8.21
CA GLU A 162 13.71 14.08 7.89
C GLU A 162 13.85 14.72 6.51
N GLU A 163 15.01 15.27 6.19
CA GLU A 163 15.28 15.88 4.88
C GLU A 163 15.21 14.81 3.77
N PHE A 164 15.81 13.65 4.00
CA PHE A 164 15.70 12.52 3.08
C PHE A 164 14.23 12.13 2.85
N THR A 165 13.44 12.02 3.92
CA THR A 165 12.01 11.70 3.83
C THR A 165 11.25 12.72 3.00
N ARG A 166 11.48 14.02 3.22
CA ARG A 166 10.86 15.11 2.45
C ARG A 166 11.21 15.03 0.98
N ASN A 167 12.49 14.84 0.66
CA ASN A 167 12.97 14.76 -0.71
C ASN A 167 12.39 13.52 -1.42
N LEU A 168 12.33 12.38 -0.74
CA LEU A 168 11.71 11.17 -1.26
C LEU A 168 10.22 11.40 -1.56
N LEU A 169 9.46 11.94 -0.62
CA LEU A 169 8.03 12.23 -0.82
C LEU A 169 7.79 13.29 -1.90
N ALA A 170 8.66 14.28 -2.02
CA ALA A 170 8.58 15.29 -3.08
C ALA A 170 8.74 14.67 -4.48
N SER A 171 9.54 13.60 -4.62
CA SER A 171 9.68 12.87 -5.88
C SER A 171 8.47 12.01 -6.24
N MET A 172 7.54 11.80 -5.30
CA MET A 172 6.36 10.94 -5.42
C MET A 172 5.09 11.66 -5.84
N VAL A 173 5.10 12.99 -5.86
CA VAL A 173 3.90 13.80 -6.09
C VAL A 173 3.99 14.59 -7.40
N THR A 174 2.83 15.03 -7.94
CA THR A 174 2.76 15.93 -9.08
C THR A 174 2.52 17.37 -8.61
N PRO A 175 2.63 18.39 -9.51
CA PRO A 175 2.26 19.76 -9.18
C PRO A 175 0.80 19.99 -8.74
N ARG A 176 -0.05 18.96 -8.81
CA ARG A 176 -1.43 19.02 -8.29
C ARG A 176 -1.50 18.92 -6.78
N MET A 177 -0.50 18.32 -6.15
CA MET A 177 -0.42 18.24 -4.69
C MET A 177 -0.28 19.64 -4.09
N SER A 178 -1.25 20.07 -3.28
CA SER A 178 -1.11 21.33 -2.58
C SER A 178 -0.03 21.27 -1.49
N LYS A 179 0.51 22.42 -1.10
CA LYS A 179 1.52 22.49 -0.03
C LYS A 179 0.99 21.88 1.28
N ASP A 180 -0.25 22.17 1.64
CA ASP A 180 -0.85 21.64 2.88
C ASP A 180 -1.05 20.13 2.84
N GLN A 181 -1.42 19.58 1.68
CA GLN A 181 -1.49 18.14 1.48
C GLN A 181 -0.11 17.50 1.57
N PHE A 182 0.90 18.13 0.98
CA PHE A 182 2.29 17.64 1.04
C PHE A 182 2.81 17.62 2.47
N GLU A 183 2.70 18.73 3.21
CA GLU A 183 3.11 18.77 4.62
C GLU A 183 2.39 17.72 5.46
N TRP A 184 1.10 17.54 5.23
CA TRP A 184 0.33 16.52 5.94
C TRP A 184 0.80 15.09 5.67
N ILE A 185 1.15 14.72 4.41
CA ILE A 185 1.70 13.38 4.14
C ILE A 185 3.11 13.21 4.71
N VAL A 186 3.90 14.28 4.79
CA VAL A 186 5.21 14.28 5.47
C VAL A 186 5.01 14.02 6.97
N ASP A 187 4.10 14.75 7.61
CA ASP A 187 3.81 14.56 9.04
C ASP A 187 3.33 13.14 9.35
N CYS A 188 2.45 12.59 8.51
CA CYS A 188 2.01 11.19 8.63
C CYS A 188 3.18 10.21 8.51
N ASN A 189 4.10 10.46 7.57
CA ASN A 189 5.27 9.62 7.33
C ASN A 189 6.25 9.65 8.52
N LEU A 190 6.47 10.81 9.11
CA LEU A 190 7.42 10.99 10.21
C LEU A 190 6.95 10.39 11.54
N ARG A 191 5.69 9.97 11.65
CA ARG A 191 5.18 9.27 12.86
C ARG A 191 5.80 7.88 13.04
N LEU A 192 6.27 7.22 11.98
CA LEU A 192 7.04 5.99 12.11
C LEU A 192 8.48 6.35 12.52
N PRO A 193 9.02 5.81 13.62
CA PRO A 193 10.43 6.04 14.01
C PRO A 193 11.38 5.66 12.86
N ARG A 194 12.33 6.54 12.57
CA ARG A 194 13.16 6.41 11.35
C ARG A 194 13.99 5.12 11.29
N ALA A 195 14.49 4.62 12.43
CA ALA A 195 15.18 3.33 12.47
C ALA A 195 14.25 2.15 12.08
N ILE A 196 12.99 2.19 12.52
CA ILE A 196 11.97 1.21 12.13
C ILE A 196 11.67 1.36 10.63
N ALA A 197 11.53 2.59 10.15
CA ALA A 197 11.29 2.88 8.74
C ALA A 197 12.43 2.34 7.85
N ALA A 198 13.69 2.48 8.28
CA ALA A 198 14.88 1.96 7.59
C ALA A 198 14.86 0.42 7.51
N THR A 199 14.67 -0.25 8.66
CA THR A 199 14.59 -1.72 8.74
C THR A 199 13.47 -2.27 7.85
N LEU A 200 12.29 -1.67 7.90
CA LEU A 200 11.14 -2.10 7.12
C LEU A 200 11.34 -1.84 5.63
N LEU A 201 11.92 -0.69 5.23
CA LEU A 201 12.23 -0.40 3.84
C LEU A 201 13.20 -1.44 3.26
N TYR A 202 14.24 -1.79 4.01
CA TYR A 202 15.21 -2.80 3.59
C TYR A 202 14.57 -4.18 3.40
N ASN A 203 13.75 -4.62 4.36
CA ASN A 203 13.02 -5.88 4.23
C ASN A 203 12.05 -5.86 3.05
N HIS A 204 11.23 -4.82 2.93
CA HIS A 204 10.24 -4.66 1.87
C HIS A 204 10.88 -4.68 0.47
N ALA A 205 11.99 -3.96 0.28
CA ALA A 205 12.61 -3.80 -1.02
C ALA A 205 13.16 -5.10 -1.61
N HIS A 206 13.53 -6.08 -0.77
CA HIS A 206 14.08 -7.36 -1.21
C HIS A 206 13.04 -8.45 -1.48
N MET A 207 11.76 -8.19 -1.21
CA MET A 207 10.69 -9.17 -1.44
C MET A 207 10.30 -9.18 -2.92
N ASP A 208 10.42 -10.35 -3.54
CA ASP A 208 10.04 -10.60 -4.95
C ASP A 208 8.67 -11.28 -4.99
N TRP A 209 7.65 -10.60 -5.48
CA TRP A 209 6.26 -11.07 -5.46
C TRP A 209 5.78 -11.60 -6.80
N ARG A 210 6.66 -11.71 -7.80
CA ARG A 210 6.26 -12.10 -9.16
C ARG A 210 5.64 -13.49 -9.22
N ASP A 211 6.16 -14.43 -8.42
CA ASP A 211 5.63 -15.80 -8.33
C ASP A 211 4.28 -15.87 -7.61
N GLN A 212 4.02 -14.99 -6.66
CA GLN A 212 2.74 -14.90 -5.97
C GLN A 212 1.68 -14.18 -6.81
N ILE A 213 2.03 -13.10 -7.48
CA ILE A 213 1.12 -12.30 -8.32
C ILE A 213 0.47 -13.16 -9.41
N VAL A 214 1.23 -14.03 -10.09
CA VAL A 214 0.71 -14.91 -11.16
C VAL A 214 -0.29 -15.97 -10.66
N ARG A 215 -0.39 -16.17 -9.35
CA ARG A 215 -1.34 -17.11 -8.72
C ARG A 215 -2.69 -16.48 -8.40
N ILE A 216 -2.81 -15.15 -8.46
CA ILE A 216 -4.05 -14.41 -8.14
C ILE A 216 -5.11 -14.71 -9.20
N ARG A 217 -6.34 -14.99 -8.75
CA ARG A 217 -7.50 -15.25 -9.61
C ARG A 217 -8.69 -14.35 -9.25
N GLN A 218 -8.65 -13.70 -8.10
CA GLN A 218 -9.68 -12.76 -7.64
C GLN A 218 -9.76 -11.58 -8.61
N PRO A 219 -10.95 -11.04 -8.85
CA PRO A 219 -11.11 -9.77 -9.54
C PRO A 219 -10.21 -8.71 -8.90
N THR A 220 -9.38 -8.06 -9.69
CA THR A 220 -8.34 -7.16 -9.21
C THR A 220 -8.35 -5.84 -9.99
N LEU A 221 -8.45 -4.72 -9.29
CA LEU A 221 -8.19 -3.41 -9.87
C LEU A 221 -6.75 -2.98 -9.56
N ILE A 222 -6.01 -2.65 -10.61
CA ILE A 222 -4.66 -2.09 -10.50
C ILE A 222 -4.75 -0.61 -10.87
N VAL A 223 -4.28 0.27 -9.99
CA VAL A 223 -4.25 1.72 -10.22
C VAL A 223 -2.82 2.21 -10.20
N SER A 224 -2.42 2.95 -11.21
CA SER A 224 -1.06 3.46 -11.39
C SER A 224 -1.03 4.93 -11.76
N GLY A 225 0.07 5.60 -11.42
CA GLY A 225 0.37 6.96 -11.87
C GLY A 225 1.41 6.98 -13.00
N ARG A 226 1.14 7.73 -14.06
CA ARG A 226 2.07 7.89 -15.19
C ARG A 226 3.40 8.52 -14.77
N LYS A 227 3.36 9.38 -13.74
CA LYS A 227 4.51 10.10 -13.16
C LYS A 227 4.90 9.60 -11.78
N SER A 228 4.41 8.43 -11.38
CA SER A 228 4.85 7.80 -10.15
C SER A 228 6.32 7.39 -10.23
N ILE A 229 6.95 7.29 -9.05
CA ILE A 229 8.26 6.64 -8.90
C ILE A 229 8.18 5.15 -9.25
N ILE A 230 6.99 4.54 -9.16
CA ILE A 230 6.74 3.17 -9.59
C ILE A 230 6.51 3.17 -11.11
N PRO A 231 7.37 2.52 -11.89
CA PRO A 231 7.20 2.49 -13.34
C PRO A 231 5.88 1.84 -13.74
N TRP A 232 4.99 2.58 -14.40
CA TRP A 232 3.67 2.09 -14.83
C TRP A 232 3.72 0.80 -15.66
N ARG A 233 4.87 0.51 -16.32
CA ARG A 233 5.08 -0.74 -17.06
C ARG A 233 5.01 -1.98 -16.16
N SER A 234 5.48 -1.86 -14.91
CA SER A 234 5.35 -2.95 -13.94
C SER A 234 3.90 -3.20 -13.55
N GLN A 235 3.08 -2.15 -13.54
CA GLN A 235 1.64 -2.28 -13.29
C GLN A 235 0.92 -2.92 -14.47
N ALA A 236 1.37 -2.63 -15.69
CA ALA A 236 0.92 -3.33 -16.89
C ALA A 236 1.31 -4.82 -16.87
N TRP A 237 2.51 -5.16 -16.38
CA TRP A 237 2.93 -6.54 -16.18
C TRP A 237 2.05 -7.25 -15.12
N ILE A 238 1.74 -6.61 -13.99
CA ILE A 238 0.81 -7.17 -12.99
C ILE A 238 -0.56 -7.43 -13.63
N HIS A 239 -1.07 -6.49 -14.41
CA HIS A 239 -2.34 -6.63 -15.12
C HIS A 239 -2.32 -7.82 -16.10
N GLN A 240 -1.27 -7.97 -16.87
CA GLN A 240 -1.12 -9.12 -17.78
C GLN A 240 -0.99 -10.46 -17.05
N SER A 241 -0.49 -10.44 -15.81
CA SER A 241 -0.26 -11.63 -14.99
C SER A 241 -1.50 -12.10 -14.24
N ILE A 242 -2.50 -11.24 -14.04
CA ILE A 242 -3.74 -11.54 -13.32
C ILE A 242 -4.91 -11.55 -14.32
N PRO A 243 -5.46 -12.73 -14.70
CA PRO A 243 -6.46 -12.84 -15.75
C PRO A 243 -7.73 -12.01 -15.53
N SER A 244 -8.17 -11.87 -14.28
CA SER A 244 -9.39 -11.15 -13.90
C SER A 244 -9.07 -9.75 -13.39
N SER A 245 -8.17 -9.02 -14.04
CA SER A 245 -7.79 -7.69 -13.60
C SER A 245 -8.20 -6.58 -14.57
N GLU A 246 -8.31 -5.39 -14.01
CA GLU A 246 -8.50 -4.12 -14.72
C GLU A 246 -7.33 -3.19 -14.37
N LEU A 247 -6.88 -2.39 -15.33
CA LEU A 247 -5.81 -1.41 -15.14
C LEU A 247 -6.34 0.00 -15.38
N GLU A 248 -6.13 0.89 -14.41
CA GLU A 248 -6.39 2.32 -14.52
C GLU A 248 -5.08 3.08 -14.37
N ILE A 249 -4.74 3.93 -15.35
CA ILE A 249 -3.56 4.78 -15.30
C ILE A 249 -3.98 6.24 -15.23
N PHE A 250 -3.58 6.92 -14.17
CA PHE A 250 -3.76 8.36 -14.01
C PHE A 250 -2.65 9.08 -14.76
N GLU A 251 -3.01 9.94 -15.69
CA GLU A 251 -2.05 10.77 -16.42
C GLU A 251 -1.49 11.88 -15.51
N GLU A 252 -0.37 12.48 -15.87
CA GLU A 252 0.26 13.57 -15.10
C GLU A 252 -0.72 14.70 -14.80
N THR A 253 -1.50 15.11 -15.81
CA THR A 253 -2.50 16.18 -15.69
C THR A 253 -3.67 15.82 -14.78
N GLU A 254 -3.83 14.55 -14.45
CA GLU A 254 -4.87 14.01 -13.56
C GLU A 254 -4.37 13.78 -12.13
N GLY A 255 -3.11 14.14 -11.82
CA GLY A 255 -2.48 13.85 -10.54
C GLY A 255 -1.92 12.42 -10.48
N GLY A 256 -1.33 11.95 -11.58
CA GLY A 256 -0.78 10.61 -11.72
C GLY A 256 0.61 10.44 -11.07
N GLY A 257 0.80 10.95 -9.85
CA GLY A 257 1.90 10.63 -8.94
C GLY A 257 1.62 9.37 -8.12
N HIS A 258 2.45 9.10 -7.13
CA HIS A 258 2.30 7.95 -6.23
C HIS A 258 1.06 8.05 -5.32
N PHE A 259 0.62 9.27 -5.03
CA PHE A 259 -0.53 9.58 -4.18
C PHE A 259 -1.75 10.07 -4.99
N MET A 260 -2.04 9.46 -6.15
CA MET A 260 -3.15 9.86 -7.02
C MET A 260 -4.51 9.90 -6.31
N PHE A 261 -4.72 9.10 -5.29
CA PHE A 261 -5.95 9.07 -4.48
C PHE A 261 -6.08 10.29 -3.56
N ILE A 262 -4.99 11.06 -3.35
CA ILE A 262 -4.98 12.36 -2.66
C ILE A 262 -5.04 13.50 -3.66
N GLU A 263 -4.32 13.39 -4.78
CA GLU A 263 -4.23 14.43 -5.80
C GLU A 263 -5.51 14.56 -6.65
N ASN A 264 -6.24 13.45 -6.84
CA ASN A 264 -7.52 13.40 -7.57
C ASN A 264 -8.49 12.41 -6.92
N PRO A 265 -8.96 12.68 -5.70
CA PRO A 265 -9.80 11.77 -4.94
C PRO A 265 -11.13 11.44 -5.62
N GLU A 266 -11.72 12.39 -6.37
CA GLU A 266 -13.01 12.19 -7.03
C GLU A 266 -12.92 11.14 -8.13
N LYS A 267 -11.95 11.25 -9.04
CA LYS A 267 -11.73 10.24 -10.10
C LYS A 267 -11.39 8.89 -9.47
N PHE A 268 -10.49 8.89 -8.48
CA PHE A 268 -10.03 7.69 -7.81
C PHE A 268 -11.20 6.95 -7.13
N ASN A 269 -11.95 7.63 -6.29
CA ASN A 269 -13.06 7.03 -5.54
C ASN A 269 -14.13 6.47 -6.49
N ARG A 270 -14.52 7.24 -7.52
CA ARG A 270 -15.46 6.79 -8.53
C ARG A 270 -15.00 5.51 -9.22
N ARG A 271 -13.72 5.44 -9.61
CA ARG A 271 -13.15 4.27 -10.30
C ARG A 271 -13.14 3.02 -9.41
N VAL A 272 -12.73 3.17 -8.15
CA VAL A 272 -12.72 2.06 -7.18
C VAL A 272 -14.14 1.58 -6.91
N LEU A 273 -15.10 2.48 -6.62
CA LEU A 273 -16.48 2.08 -6.37
C LEU A 273 -17.12 1.42 -7.59
N GLN A 274 -16.85 1.90 -8.80
CA GLN A 274 -17.31 1.27 -10.03
C GLN A 274 -16.81 -0.18 -10.13
N PHE A 275 -15.54 -0.44 -9.80
CA PHE A 275 -14.99 -1.79 -9.79
C PHE A 275 -15.58 -2.66 -8.68
N LEU A 276 -15.72 -2.14 -7.47
CA LEU A 276 -16.24 -2.91 -6.34
C LEU A 276 -17.72 -3.25 -6.49
N ASN A 277 -18.49 -2.39 -7.15
CA ASN A 277 -19.95 -2.58 -7.38
C ASN A 277 -20.27 -3.43 -8.63
N HIS A 278 -19.26 -3.77 -9.46
CA HIS A 278 -19.53 -4.68 -10.58
C HIS A 278 -19.92 -6.06 -10.04
N ALA A 279 -21.17 -6.46 -10.25
CA ALA A 279 -21.55 -7.86 -10.08
C ALA A 279 -20.65 -8.67 -11.02
N GLY A 280 -19.90 -9.64 -10.49
CA GLY A 280 -19.16 -10.57 -11.34
C GLY A 280 -20.13 -11.13 -12.38
N ALA A 281 -19.75 -11.12 -13.63
CA ALA A 281 -20.50 -11.89 -14.61
C ALA A 281 -20.38 -13.37 -14.18
N ASP A 282 -21.53 -13.93 -13.76
CA ASP A 282 -21.71 -15.35 -13.46
C ASP A 282 -21.33 -16.23 -14.68
#